data_7515c77b449d54e2773399e000fdd35e
#
_entry.id   7515c77b449d54e2773399e000fdd35e
#
_cell.length_a   1.000
_cell.length_b   1.000
_cell.length_c   1.000
_cell.angle_alpha   90.00
_cell.angle_beta   90.00
_cell.angle_gamma   90.00
#
_symmetry.space_group_name_H-M   'P 1'
#
loop_
_entity.id
_entity.type
_entity.pdbx_description
1 polymer ?
#
loop_
_entity_poly.entity_id
_entity_poly.type
_entity_poly.pdbx_seq_one_letter_code
_entity_poly.pdbx_strand_id
1 'polypeptide(L)'
;MAEKRNFQAIKGTRDLLPPETELWNRVEQTAREVFGSFGFGEIRLPIFEPTELFARAVGGETDIVSKEMYTFPEAPDSEEMKPLGSTTADLIIRRAASTRVSLRPEATASVCRAYIEHGMHALAQPVKLYYMGPMFRRERPQKGRYRQFYQIGAEVLEAITPNTDATKTIGKDAAVDAEVIEMVMAYFARLGLEGVQLDINSIGHSAPPIGGKPECRRGYVEKLKNELEKVKDKLGADSQRRIETNPLRVLDSKLESEQEIIAGLPRIGDHLCADCAKHYAEVKRQLELRGVAYRENRRLVRGLDYYMRTTFEITARGLGSQNAVCGGGRYDGLVELLGGAPTKGIGFAIGEDRVILSLQEAGKGSAAQGRDVYIAWMGEKTLATAIRAARDLRQAGFRVELPPVEQKFGKALGQADKLGARYALILGEDEVASGEWTVKTLADGTQGKVREEGLVAYLKR
;
A
#
# COMPACT_ATOMS: atom_id res chain seq x y z
N MET A 1 -43.38 12.66 -10.99
CA MET A 1 -42.61 12.51 -9.73
C MET A 1 -41.29 11.87 -10.11
N ALA A 2 -40.15 12.56 -9.89
CA ALA A 2 -38.85 11.95 -10.16
C ALA A 2 -38.63 10.80 -9.19
N GLU A 3 -38.29 9.64 -9.72
CA GLU A 3 -37.96 8.44 -8.97
C GLU A 3 -36.81 8.78 -8.00
N LYS A 4 -37.04 8.61 -6.69
CA LYS A 4 -36.00 8.80 -5.68
C LYS A 4 -34.93 7.71 -5.89
N ARG A 5 -33.92 7.97 -6.72
CA ARG A 5 -32.75 7.11 -6.83
C ARG A 5 -31.85 7.30 -5.62
N ASN A 6 -31.72 6.28 -4.80
CA ASN A 6 -30.68 6.26 -3.77
C ASN A 6 -29.33 6.01 -4.45
N PHE A 7 -28.41 6.97 -4.35
CA PHE A 7 -27.05 6.79 -4.81
C PHE A 7 -26.31 5.81 -3.89
N GLN A 8 -25.54 4.94 -4.50
CA GLN A 8 -24.68 3.97 -3.82
C GLN A 8 -23.27 4.05 -4.41
N ALA A 9 -22.26 3.64 -3.63
CA ALA A 9 -20.90 3.54 -4.13
C ALA A 9 -20.82 2.58 -5.33
N ILE A 10 -19.94 2.88 -6.27
CA ILE A 10 -19.72 2.06 -7.47
C ILE A 10 -19.23 0.67 -7.02
N LYS A 11 -19.75 -0.39 -7.65
CA LYS A 11 -19.35 -1.78 -7.34
C LYS A 11 -17.81 -1.93 -7.38
N GLY A 12 -17.25 -2.35 -6.26
CA GLY A 12 -15.81 -2.51 -6.08
C GLY A 12 -15.11 -1.29 -5.49
N THR A 13 -15.87 -0.25 -5.11
CA THR A 13 -15.42 0.82 -4.25
C THR A 13 -16.23 0.79 -2.95
N ARG A 14 -15.73 1.42 -1.90
CA ARG A 14 -16.40 1.50 -0.60
C ARG A 14 -15.96 2.74 0.17
N ASP A 15 -16.80 3.17 1.09
CA ASP A 15 -16.43 4.13 2.11
C ASP A 15 -15.75 3.39 3.28
N LEU A 16 -14.75 4.03 3.86
CA LEU A 16 -14.11 3.59 5.10
C LEU A 16 -14.68 4.44 6.24
N LEU A 17 -15.37 3.81 7.15
CA LEU A 17 -16.09 4.50 8.23
C LEU A 17 -15.55 4.10 9.61
N PRO A 18 -15.70 4.95 10.64
CA PRO A 18 -15.44 4.53 12.03
C PRO A 18 -16.35 3.34 12.42
N PRO A 19 -15.84 2.37 13.17
CA PRO A 19 -14.52 2.33 13.81
C PRO A 19 -13.39 1.75 12.92
N GLU A 20 -13.67 1.29 11.71
CA GLU A 20 -12.68 0.66 10.83
C GLU A 20 -11.51 1.61 10.53
N THR A 21 -11.79 2.90 10.31
CA THR A 21 -10.76 3.91 10.02
C THR A 21 -9.70 4.06 11.11
N GLU A 22 -9.96 3.67 12.34
CA GLU A 22 -8.97 3.70 13.41
C GLU A 22 -7.87 2.65 13.19
N LEU A 23 -8.25 1.47 12.69
CA LEU A 23 -7.29 0.44 12.30
C LEU A 23 -6.43 0.90 11.12
N TRP A 24 -7.04 1.55 10.12
CA TRP A 24 -6.34 2.14 8.99
C TRP A 24 -5.31 3.17 9.45
N ASN A 25 -5.71 4.13 10.29
CA ASN A 25 -4.81 5.13 10.84
C ASN A 25 -3.63 4.51 11.61
N ARG A 26 -3.87 3.43 12.38
CA ARG A 26 -2.81 2.69 13.08
C ARG A 26 -1.82 2.05 12.11
N VAL A 27 -2.33 1.41 11.05
CA VAL A 27 -1.53 0.75 10.01
C VAL A 27 -0.65 1.77 9.30
N GLU A 28 -1.22 2.89 8.84
CA GLU A 28 -0.49 3.97 8.19
C GLU A 28 0.51 4.66 9.12
N GLN A 29 0.13 4.95 10.37
CA GLN A 29 1.01 5.58 11.34
C GLN A 29 2.22 4.70 11.66
N THR A 30 2.00 3.39 11.82
CA THR A 30 3.08 2.43 12.03
C THR A 30 4.05 2.41 10.84
N ALA A 31 3.54 2.53 9.60
CA ALA A 31 4.39 2.62 8.42
C ALA A 31 5.24 3.90 8.41
N ARG A 32 4.65 5.06 8.74
CA ARG A 32 5.40 6.33 8.86
C ARG A 32 6.53 6.24 9.87
N GLU A 33 6.27 5.64 11.03
CA GLU A 33 7.27 5.47 12.08
C GLU A 33 8.40 4.52 11.67
N VAL A 34 8.04 3.33 11.14
CA VAL A 34 9.04 2.32 10.77
C VAL A 34 9.85 2.81 9.57
N PHE A 35 9.21 3.26 8.49
CA PHE A 35 9.95 3.68 7.28
C PHE A 35 10.79 4.93 7.56
N GLY A 36 10.29 5.86 8.38
CA GLY A 36 11.07 6.98 8.85
C GLY A 36 12.34 6.57 9.60
N SER A 37 12.29 5.50 10.41
CA SER A 37 13.48 4.99 11.13
C SER A 37 14.54 4.37 10.21
N PHE A 38 14.17 3.95 8.98
CA PHE A 38 15.09 3.51 7.92
C PHE A 38 15.54 4.66 6.99
N GLY A 39 15.15 5.90 7.30
CA GLY A 39 15.54 7.10 6.56
C GLY A 39 14.74 7.36 5.28
N PHE A 40 13.54 6.80 5.16
CA PHE A 40 12.65 7.08 4.03
C PHE A 40 11.83 8.36 4.26
N GLY A 41 11.73 9.19 3.22
CA GLY A 41 10.84 10.36 3.17
C GLY A 41 9.51 10.06 2.48
N GLU A 42 8.43 10.73 2.89
CA GLU A 42 7.12 10.58 2.24
C GLU A 42 7.10 11.31 0.89
N ILE A 43 6.60 10.65 -0.16
CA ILE A 43 6.22 11.27 -1.42
C ILE A 43 4.71 11.11 -1.63
N ARG A 44 4.06 12.19 -2.08
CA ARG A 44 2.64 12.18 -2.46
C ARG A 44 2.53 12.35 -3.96
N LEU A 45 1.98 11.36 -4.62
CA LEU A 45 1.91 11.24 -6.07
C LEU A 45 0.52 11.63 -6.59
N PRO A 46 0.42 12.18 -7.81
CA PRO A 46 -0.87 12.36 -8.48
C PRO A 46 -1.65 11.05 -8.57
N ILE A 47 -2.98 11.14 -8.56
CA ILE A 47 -3.86 9.97 -8.68
C ILE A 47 -3.99 9.54 -10.15
N PHE A 48 -3.83 10.45 -11.08
CA PHE A 48 -3.87 10.19 -12.52
C PHE A 48 -2.58 10.68 -13.18
N GLU A 49 -2.16 9.98 -14.22
CA GLU A 49 -0.91 10.21 -14.95
C GLU A 49 -1.16 9.96 -16.45
N PRO A 50 -0.27 10.39 -17.33
CA PRO A 50 -0.32 9.99 -18.73
C PRO A 50 -0.35 8.47 -18.86
N THR A 51 -1.28 7.94 -19.65
CA THR A 51 -1.44 6.48 -19.86
C THR A 51 -0.14 5.81 -20.31
N GLU A 52 0.64 6.53 -21.14
CA GLU A 52 1.91 6.06 -21.68
C GLU A 52 2.94 5.77 -20.60
N LEU A 53 2.93 6.50 -19.48
CA LEU A 53 3.82 6.23 -18.34
C LEU A 53 3.67 4.79 -17.86
N PHE A 54 2.45 4.36 -17.63
CA PHE A 54 2.18 2.99 -17.17
C PHE A 54 2.40 1.96 -18.27
N ALA A 55 2.04 2.27 -19.51
CA ALA A 55 2.25 1.36 -20.63
C ALA A 55 3.74 1.05 -20.85
N ARG A 56 4.61 2.06 -20.73
CA ARG A 56 6.06 1.88 -20.82
C ARG A 56 6.64 1.17 -19.60
N ALA A 57 6.26 1.59 -18.39
CA ALA A 57 6.84 1.05 -17.17
C ALA A 57 6.43 -0.39 -16.91
N VAL A 58 5.11 -0.67 -16.95
CA VAL A 58 4.51 -1.94 -16.50
C VAL A 58 4.63 -3.03 -17.58
N GLY A 59 4.67 -2.62 -18.85
CA GLY A 59 4.66 -3.50 -20.02
C GLY A 59 3.27 -3.60 -20.65
N GLY A 60 3.16 -3.32 -21.96
CA GLY A 60 1.90 -3.24 -22.70
C GLY A 60 1.08 -4.53 -22.70
N GLU A 61 1.74 -5.69 -22.64
CA GLU A 61 1.13 -7.02 -22.66
C GLU A 61 0.67 -7.50 -21.27
N THR A 62 0.92 -6.75 -20.21
CA THR A 62 0.45 -7.12 -18.87
C THR A 62 -1.06 -6.98 -18.74
N ASP A 63 -1.71 -7.83 -17.93
CA ASP A 63 -3.14 -7.73 -17.67
C ASP A 63 -3.53 -6.35 -17.11
N ILE A 64 -2.65 -5.73 -16.34
CA ILE A 64 -2.85 -4.38 -15.77
C ILE A 64 -3.05 -3.38 -16.89
N VAL A 65 -2.11 -3.30 -17.84
CA VAL A 65 -2.16 -2.30 -18.93
C VAL A 65 -3.23 -2.64 -19.95
N SER A 66 -3.35 -3.90 -20.35
CA SER A 66 -4.24 -4.33 -21.43
C SER A 66 -5.71 -4.36 -21.02
N LYS A 67 -6.06 -4.56 -19.74
CA LYS A 67 -7.45 -4.83 -19.30
C LYS A 67 -7.89 -4.06 -18.06
N GLU A 68 -6.97 -3.71 -17.15
CA GLU A 68 -7.35 -3.30 -15.80
C GLU A 68 -7.24 -1.80 -15.54
N MET A 69 -6.59 -1.02 -16.40
CA MET A 69 -6.50 0.43 -16.23
C MET A 69 -7.82 1.15 -16.47
N TYR A 70 -8.12 2.14 -15.65
CA TYR A 70 -9.13 3.15 -15.91
C TYR A 70 -8.49 4.27 -16.72
N THR A 71 -8.81 4.31 -18.00
CA THR A 71 -8.26 5.27 -18.97
C THR A 71 -9.38 6.12 -19.58
N PHE A 72 -9.15 7.43 -19.68
CA PHE A 72 -10.06 8.39 -20.28
C PHE A 72 -9.27 9.44 -21.07
N PRO A 73 -9.90 10.07 -22.08
CA PRO A 73 -9.27 11.17 -22.79
C PRO A 73 -9.20 12.40 -21.87
N GLU A 74 -8.08 13.10 -21.87
CA GLU A 74 -7.97 14.43 -21.27
C GLU A 74 -8.69 15.42 -22.18
N ALA A 75 -9.53 16.25 -21.60
CA ALA A 75 -10.16 17.33 -22.38
C ALA A 75 -9.06 18.35 -22.75
N PRO A 76 -9.00 18.83 -24.02
CA PRO A 76 -8.07 19.88 -24.37
C PRO A 76 -8.38 21.15 -23.55
N ASP A 77 -7.33 21.86 -23.14
CA ASP A 77 -7.47 23.11 -22.40
C ASP A 77 -8.34 24.10 -23.17
N SER A 78 -9.11 24.92 -22.45
CA SER A 78 -10.09 25.85 -23.02
C SER A 78 -9.47 26.87 -23.99
N GLU A 79 -8.16 27.12 -23.91
CA GLU A 79 -7.44 28.00 -24.86
C GLU A 79 -7.15 27.33 -26.21
N GLU A 80 -7.05 26.01 -26.26
CA GLU A 80 -6.93 25.23 -27.51
C GLU A 80 -8.28 24.99 -28.19
N MET A 81 -9.36 25.25 -27.49
CA MET A 81 -10.74 25.19 -27.99
C MET A 81 -11.11 26.42 -28.86
N LYS A 82 -10.25 26.81 -29.80
CA LYS A 82 -10.72 27.72 -30.86
C LYS A 82 -11.88 27.07 -31.62
N PRO A 83 -12.95 27.81 -31.95
CA PRO A 83 -14.10 27.24 -32.64
C PRO A 83 -13.69 26.81 -34.06
N LEU A 84 -13.27 25.57 -34.22
CA LEU A 84 -13.30 24.90 -35.51
C LEU A 84 -14.68 24.29 -35.67
N GLY A 85 -15.22 24.35 -36.90
CA GLY A 85 -16.58 23.99 -37.23
C GLY A 85 -17.09 22.69 -36.57
N SER A 86 -18.34 22.67 -36.22
CA SER A 86 -19.06 21.64 -35.47
C SER A 86 -19.33 20.35 -36.28
N THR A 87 -18.35 19.82 -36.98
CA THR A 87 -18.53 18.54 -37.69
C THR A 87 -18.13 17.34 -36.83
N THR A 88 -18.83 16.23 -37.03
CA THR A 88 -18.52 14.95 -36.35
C THR A 88 -17.06 14.51 -36.57
N ALA A 89 -16.48 14.87 -37.75
CA ALA A 89 -15.09 14.62 -38.09
C ALA A 89 -14.13 15.42 -37.21
N ASP A 90 -14.42 16.68 -36.90
CA ASP A 90 -13.57 17.49 -35.99
C ASP A 90 -13.58 16.99 -34.58
N LEU A 91 -14.72 16.44 -34.10
CA LEU A 91 -14.84 15.80 -32.81
C LEU A 91 -14.02 14.48 -32.74
N ILE A 92 -14.01 13.73 -33.85
CA ILE A 92 -13.24 12.49 -33.95
C ILE A 92 -11.73 12.79 -33.97
N ILE A 93 -11.29 13.79 -34.72
CA ILE A 93 -9.89 14.21 -34.83
C ILE A 93 -9.41 14.73 -33.47
N ARG A 94 -10.18 15.57 -32.78
CA ARG A 94 -9.88 16.08 -31.43
C ARG A 94 -9.78 14.94 -30.41
N ARG A 95 -10.68 13.94 -30.50
CA ARG A 95 -10.66 12.75 -29.63
C ARG A 95 -9.46 11.85 -29.89
N ALA A 96 -8.96 11.81 -31.13
CA ALA A 96 -7.76 11.06 -31.50
C ALA A 96 -6.45 11.78 -31.11
N ALA A 97 -6.47 13.12 -31.05
CA ALA A 97 -5.33 13.95 -30.64
C ALA A 97 -5.26 14.21 -29.14
N SER A 98 -6.32 13.86 -28.37
CA SER A 98 -6.32 14.09 -26.92
C SER A 98 -5.35 13.16 -26.22
N THR A 99 -4.53 13.70 -25.33
CA THR A 99 -3.69 12.93 -24.40
C THR A 99 -4.58 11.99 -23.59
N ARG A 100 -4.16 10.75 -23.44
CA ARG A 100 -4.86 9.79 -22.62
C ARG A 100 -4.28 9.81 -21.21
N VAL A 101 -5.14 9.92 -20.22
CA VAL A 101 -4.78 9.81 -18.81
C VAL A 101 -5.39 8.57 -18.19
N SER A 102 -4.72 8.01 -17.21
CA SER A 102 -5.19 6.84 -16.49
C SER A 102 -5.11 7.07 -14.98
N LEU A 103 -6.10 6.55 -14.25
CA LEU A 103 -5.94 6.41 -12.81
C LEU A 103 -4.82 5.41 -12.53
N ARG A 104 -3.93 5.75 -11.61
CA ARG A 104 -2.73 4.95 -11.30
C ARG A 104 -3.10 3.53 -10.83
N PRO A 105 -2.62 2.48 -11.51
CA PRO A 105 -2.84 1.10 -11.10
C PRO A 105 -1.80 0.60 -10.09
N GLU A 106 -0.69 1.32 -9.97
CA GLU A 106 0.44 1.13 -9.07
C GLU A 106 1.21 2.47 -8.96
N ALA A 107 2.23 2.57 -8.12
CA ALA A 107 2.89 3.84 -7.87
C ALA A 107 4.37 3.89 -8.29
N THR A 108 5.04 2.77 -8.53
CA THR A 108 6.48 2.71 -8.86
C THR A 108 6.80 3.56 -10.09
N ALA A 109 5.97 3.46 -11.16
CA ALA A 109 6.13 4.28 -12.36
C ALA A 109 6.04 5.77 -12.07
N SER A 110 5.08 6.19 -11.22
CA SER A 110 4.92 7.58 -10.81
C SER A 110 6.09 8.08 -9.96
N VAL A 111 6.66 7.23 -9.08
CA VAL A 111 7.87 7.59 -8.31
C VAL A 111 9.06 7.78 -9.25
N CYS A 112 9.26 6.88 -10.24
CA CYS A 112 10.33 7.02 -11.24
C CYS A 112 10.15 8.29 -12.08
N ARG A 113 8.93 8.62 -12.51
CA ARG A 113 8.64 9.87 -13.21
C ARG A 113 8.99 11.09 -12.34
N ALA A 114 8.57 11.09 -11.07
CA ALA A 114 8.90 12.17 -10.14
C ALA A 114 10.42 12.30 -9.91
N TYR A 115 11.13 11.17 -9.80
CA TYR A 115 12.59 11.16 -9.68
C TYR A 115 13.27 11.85 -10.88
N ILE A 116 12.78 11.59 -12.09
CA ILE A 116 13.29 12.23 -13.33
C ILE A 116 12.92 13.71 -13.35
N GLU A 117 11.64 14.05 -13.19
CA GLU A 117 11.10 15.39 -13.33
C GLU A 117 11.72 16.38 -12.35
N HIS A 118 11.95 15.95 -11.11
CA HIS A 118 12.54 16.78 -10.07
C HIS A 118 14.07 16.67 -9.97
N GLY A 119 14.73 16.02 -10.93
CA GLY A 119 16.19 15.91 -10.97
C GLY A 119 16.79 15.26 -9.71
N MET A 120 16.08 14.30 -9.10
CA MET A 120 16.49 13.72 -7.82
C MET A 120 17.80 12.92 -7.92
N HIS A 121 18.29 12.60 -9.12
CA HIS A 121 19.60 12.00 -9.35
C HIS A 121 20.76 12.89 -8.85
N ALA A 122 20.54 14.20 -8.71
CA ALA A 122 21.50 15.16 -8.18
C ALA A 122 21.49 15.26 -6.65
N LEU A 123 20.51 14.67 -5.98
CA LEU A 123 20.45 14.62 -4.51
C LEU A 123 21.48 13.63 -3.93
N ALA A 124 21.62 13.63 -2.61
CA ALA A 124 22.37 12.58 -1.91
C ALA A 124 21.78 11.19 -2.24
N GLN A 125 22.62 10.25 -2.65
CA GLN A 125 22.21 8.93 -3.09
C GLN A 125 22.48 7.85 -2.01
N PRO A 126 21.65 6.82 -1.90
CA PRO A 126 20.41 6.58 -2.63
C PRO A 126 19.25 7.47 -2.14
N VAL A 127 18.31 7.80 -3.03
CA VAL A 127 17.05 8.45 -2.69
C VAL A 127 16.09 7.38 -2.18
N LYS A 128 15.55 7.56 -0.97
CA LYS A 128 14.63 6.64 -0.29
C LYS A 128 13.28 7.31 -0.09
N LEU A 129 12.25 6.82 -0.76
CA LEU A 129 10.90 7.40 -0.73
C LEU A 129 9.86 6.35 -0.38
N TYR A 130 8.85 6.72 0.42
CA TYR A 130 7.67 5.89 0.62
C TYR A 130 6.40 6.67 0.24
N TYR A 131 5.36 5.94 -0.14
CA TYR A 131 4.06 6.49 -0.51
C TYR A 131 2.93 5.69 0.14
N MET A 132 1.78 6.36 0.30
CA MET A 132 0.52 5.75 0.72
C MET A 132 -0.61 6.33 -0.10
N GLY A 133 -1.62 5.53 -0.40
CA GLY A 133 -2.82 6.03 -1.03
C GLY A 133 -3.53 5.05 -1.96
N PRO A 134 -4.60 5.54 -2.61
CA PRO A 134 -5.45 4.71 -3.45
C PRO A 134 -4.80 4.37 -4.79
N MET A 135 -5.06 3.13 -5.22
CA MET A 135 -4.76 2.59 -6.55
C MET A 135 -6.05 2.10 -7.20
N PHE A 136 -6.05 1.97 -8.54
CA PHE A 136 -7.28 1.72 -9.28
C PHE A 136 -7.08 0.62 -10.34
N ARG A 137 -7.87 -0.46 -10.24
CA ARG A 137 -7.85 -1.54 -11.24
C ARG A 137 -9.26 -2.02 -11.53
N ARG A 138 -9.58 -2.29 -12.79
CA ARG A 138 -10.88 -2.81 -13.24
C ARG A 138 -11.06 -4.30 -12.98
N GLU A 139 -10.48 -4.80 -11.92
CA GLU A 139 -10.59 -6.21 -11.54
C GLU A 139 -12.03 -6.60 -11.15
N ARG A 140 -12.31 -7.91 -11.20
CA ARG A 140 -13.55 -8.46 -10.65
C ARG A 140 -13.48 -8.34 -9.12
N PRO A 141 -14.39 -7.59 -8.48
CA PRO A 141 -14.35 -7.40 -7.04
C PRO A 141 -14.59 -8.70 -6.27
N GLN A 142 -13.78 -8.92 -5.25
CA GLN A 142 -13.92 -10.02 -4.27
C GLN A 142 -13.30 -9.59 -2.93
N LYS A 143 -13.45 -10.40 -1.87
CA LYS A 143 -12.87 -10.09 -0.56
C LYS A 143 -11.36 -9.81 -0.68
N GLY A 144 -10.90 -8.64 -0.25
CA GLY A 144 -9.51 -8.20 -0.34
C GLY A 144 -9.04 -7.78 -1.75
N ARG A 145 -9.97 -7.65 -2.73
CA ARG A 145 -9.72 -7.08 -4.05
C ARG A 145 -10.82 -6.09 -4.42
N TYR A 146 -10.46 -4.84 -4.48
CA TYR A 146 -11.35 -3.74 -4.82
C TYR A 146 -10.90 -3.07 -6.12
N ARG A 147 -11.78 -2.32 -6.75
CA ARG A 147 -11.45 -1.48 -7.91
C ARG A 147 -10.73 -0.20 -7.52
N GLN A 148 -11.03 0.32 -6.35
CA GLN A 148 -10.21 1.26 -5.63
C GLN A 148 -9.71 0.55 -4.39
N PHE A 149 -8.41 0.41 -4.25
CA PHE A 149 -7.73 -0.25 -3.13
C PHE A 149 -6.54 0.60 -2.69
N TYR A 150 -6.04 0.36 -1.51
CA TYR A 150 -4.97 1.18 -0.96
C TYR A 150 -3.66 0.42 -0.92
N GLN A 151 -2.58 1.13 -1.20
CA GLN A 151 -1.22 0.60 -1.08
C GLN A 151 -0.35 1.50 -0.20
N ILE A 152 0.50 0.85 0.58
CA ILE A 152 1.67 1.43 1.21
C ILE A 152 2.88 0.84 0.48
N GLY A 153 3.78 1.67 -0.03
CA GLY A 153 4.96 1.19 -0.72
C GLY A 153 6.17 2.07 -0.52
N ALA A 154 7.34 1.57 -0.89
CA ALA A 154 8.57 2.34 -0.82
C ALA A 154 9.53 1.95 -1.96
N GLU A 155 10.31 2.92 -2.38
CA GLU A 155 11.27 2.82 -3.47
C GLU A 155 12.63 3.37 -3.04
N VAL A 156 13.70 2.66 -3.40
CA VAL A 156 15.08 3.12 -3.29
C VAL A 156 15.63 3.28 -4.69
N LEU A 157 16.02 4.50 -5.04
CA LEU A 157 16.56 4.84 -6.34
C LEU A 157 18.00 5.36 -6.20
N GLU A 158 18.92 4.81 -6.98
CA GLU A 158 20.33 5.20 -6.95
C GLU A 158 20.87 5.46 -8.35
N ALA A 159 21.24 6.72 -8.62
CA ALA A 159 21.89 7.09 -9.88
C ALA A 159 23.21 6.36 -10.07
N ILE A 160 23.43 5.84 -11.27
CA ILE A 160 24.69 5.21 -11.67
C ILE A 160 25.61 6.29 -12.27
N THR A 161 26.77 6.49 -11.67
CA THR A 161 27.77 7.42 -12.18
C THR A 161 28.75 6.72 -13.13
N PRO A 162 29.39 7.43 -14.09
CA PRO A 162 30.34 6.84 -15.03
C PRO A 162 31.53 6.10 -14.37
N ASN A 163 31.85 6.49 -13.13
CA ASN A 163 32.93 5.89 -12.34
C ASN A 163 32.45 4.73 -11.45
N THR A 164 31.19 4.30 -11.57
CA THR A 164 30.64 3.22 -10.77
C THR A 164 31.22 1.87 -11.23
N ASP A 165 32.10 1.29 -10.42
CA ASP A 165 32.64 -0.06 -10.67
C ASP A 165 31.55 -1.11 -10.44
N ALA A 166 31.01 -1.66 -11.53
CA ALA A 166 29.93 -2.64 -11.51
C ALA A 166 30.26 -3.89 -10.66
N THR A 167 31.55 -4.22 -10.50
CA THR A 167 31.97 -5.40 -9.71
C THR A 167 31.92 -5.14 -8.22
N LYS A 168 32.09 -3.90 -7.78
CA LYS A 168 32.00 -3.49 -6.37
C LYS A 168 30.56 -3.21 -5.91
N THR A 169 29.64 -3.02 -6.84
CA THR A 169 28.24 -2.67 -6.51
C THR A 169 27.39 -3.88 -6.13
N ILE A 170 27.75 -5.10 -6.51
CA ILE A 170 26.95 -6.32 -6.23
C ILE A 170 26.66 -6.47 -4.73
N GLY A 171 27.65 -6.31 -3.88
CA GLY A 171 27.49 -6.39 -2.43
C GLY A 171 26.61 -5.25 -1.85
N LYS A 172 26.79 -4.03 -2.38
CA LYS A 172 26.00 -2.86 -2.01
C LYS A 172 24.55 -3.05 -2.44
N ASP A 173 24.30 -3.48 -3.68
CA ASP A 173 22.95 -3.69 -4.19
C ASP A 173 22.21 -4.74 -3.36
N ALA A 174 22.85 -5.86 -3.05
CA ALA A 174 22.30 -6.92 -2.22
C ALA A 174 22.02 -6.46 -0.78
N ALA A 175 22.87 -5.59 -0.23
CA ALA A 175 22.65 -5.03 1.10
C ALA A 175 21.42 -4.09 1.15
N VAL A 176 21.22 -3.30 0.08
CA VAL A 176 20.04 -2.44 -0.08
C VAL A 176 18.77 -3.30 -0.23
N ASP A 177 18.83 -4.38 -1.02
CA ASP A 177 17.70 -5.30 -1.17
C ASP A 177 17.30 -5.91 0.17
N ALA A 178 18.27 -6.35 0.96
CA ALA A 178 18.04 -6.93 2.27
C ALA A 178 17.52 -5.89 3.28
N GLU A 179 18.00 -4.64 3.24
CA GLU A 179 17.51 -3.54 4.10
C GLU A 179 16.03 -3.24 3.82
N VAL A 180 15.63 -3.18 2.55
CA VAL A 180 14.24 -2.97 2.13
C VAL A 180 13.34 -4.12 2.65
N ILE A 181 13.79 -5.36 2.54
CA ILE A 181 13.06 -6.53 3.05
C ILE A 181 12.97 -6.49 4.58
N GLU A 182 14.07 -6.17 5.27
CA GLU A 182 14.11 -6.00 6.73
C GLU A 182 13.09 -4.98 7.20
N MET A 183 13.04 -3.81 6.55
CA MET A 183 12.09 -2.75 6.87
C MET A 183 10.63 -3.22 6.79
N VAL A 184 10.28 -3.96 5.73
CA VAL A 184 8.92 -4.51 5.59
C VAL A 184 8.62 -5.53 6.67
N MET A 185 9.55 -6.41 6.99
CA MET A 185 9.38 -7.40 8.06
C MET A 185 9.27 -6.74 9.43
N ALA A 186 10.05 -5.70 9.70
CA ALA A 186 9.95 -4.89 10.92
C ALA A 186 8.58 -4.20 11.04
N TYR A 187 8.05 -3.69 9.92
CA TYR A 187 6.72 -3.10 9.87
C TYR A 187 5.63 -4.11 10.25
N PHE A 188 5.63 -5.32 9.67
CA PHE A 188 4.65 -6.33 10.02
C PHE A 188 4.79 -6.83 11.47
N ALA A 189 6.01 -6.95 11.96
CA ALA A 189 6.27 -7.28 13.36
C ALA A 189 5.73 -6.19 14.31
N ARG A 190 5.94 -4.90 14.00
CA ARG A 190 5.43 -3.78 14.78
C ARG A 190 3.91 -3.69 14.79
N LEU A 191 3.24 -4.05 13.68
CA LEU A 191 1.78 -4.20 13.62
C LEU A 191 1.27 -5.39 14.43
N GLY A 192 2.14 -6.32 14.80
CA GLY A 192 1.78 -7.58 15.44
C GLY A 192 1.11 -8.56 14.47
N LEU A 193 1.40 -8.49 13.18
CA LEU A 193 0.86 -9.42 12.19
C LEU A 193 1.59 -10.76 12.30
N GLU A 194 0.89 -11.81 12.74
CA GLU A 194 1.45 -13.13 12.96
C GLU A 194 1.35 -14.04 11.74
N GLY A 195 2.23 -15.04 11.67
CA GLY A 195 2.22 -16.03 10.61
C GLY A 195 2.58 -15.46 9.23
N VAL A 196 3.37 -14.39 9.24
CA VAL A 196 3.95 -13.80 8.03
C VAL A 196 5.06 -14.69 7.49
N GLN A 197 5.01 -15.01 6.19
CA GLN A 197 6.02 -15.80 5.50
C GLN A 197 6.64 -14.97 4.38
N LEU A 198 7.94 -14.78 4.45
CA LEU A 198 8.75 -14.16 3.40
C LEU A 198 9.23 -15.24 2.41
N ASP A 199 8.86 -15.11 1.16
CA ASP A 199 9.39 -15.88 0.04
C ASP A 199 10.31 -14.99 -0.80
N ILE A 200 11.50 -15.50 -1.16
CA ILE A 200 12.47 -14.81 -2.00
C ILE A 200 12.83 -15.64 -3.22
N ASN A 201 13.20 -14.98 -4.31
CA ASN A 201 13.75 -15.60 -5.51
C ASN A 201 14.66 -14.61 -6.24
N SER A 202 15.43 -15.13 -7.20
CA SER A 202 16.09 -14.32 -8.21
C SER A 202 15.58 -14.71 -9.60
N ILE A 203 15.06 -13.74 -10.33
CA ILE A 203 14.56 -13.93 -11.71
C ILE A 203 15.60 -13.54 -12.78
N GLY A 204 16.87 -13.42 -12.40
CA GLY A 204 17.93 -13.03 -13.32
C GLY A 204 17.74 -11.61 -13.88
N HIS A 205 18.44 -11.27 -14.95
CA HIS A 205 18.33 -10.00 -15.65
C HIS A 205 17.94 -10.19 -17.11
N SER A 206 17.17 -9.24 -17.65
CA SER A 206 16.63 -9.25 -19.02
C SER A 206 17.31 -8.25 -19.97
N ALA A 207 18.08 -7.30 -19.42
CA ALA A 207 18.90 -6.38 -20.21
C ALA A 207 20.36 -6.55 -19.81
N PRO A 208 21.32 -6.35 -20.71
CA PRO A 208 22.72 -6.44 -20.35
C PRO A 208 22.98 -5.41 -19.23
N PRO A 209 23.58 -5.82 -18.11
CA PRO A 209 24.12 -4.85 -17.17
C PRO A 209 25.13 -3.97 -17.89
N ILE A 210 25.35 -2.77 -17.39
CA ILE A 210 26.40 -1.88 -17.88
C ILE A 210 27.70 -2.69 -18.01
N GLY A 211 28.14 -2.93 -19.27
CA GLY A 211 29.31 -3.79 -19.55
C GLY A 211 29.08 -4.99 -20.49
N GLY A 212 27.88 -5.14 -21.09
CA GLY A 212 27.65 -6.03 -22.24
C GLY A 212 27.62 -7.54 -21.97
N LYS A 213 27.31 -7.97 -20.72
CA LYS A 213 27.18 -9.40 -20.40
C LYS A 213 25.85 -9.98 -20.92
N PRO A 214 25.84 -11.27 -21.37
CA PRO A 214 24.60 -11.88 -21.89
C PRO A 214 23.51 -11.98 -20.86
N GLU A 215 22.27 -11.75 -21.30
CA GLU A 215 21.03 -11.82 -20.51
C GLU A 215 20.76 -13.25 -20.05
N CYS A 216 20.88 -13.51 -18.75
CA CYS A 216 20.62 -14.86 -18.23
C CYS A 216 19.10 -15.22 -18.23
N ARG A 217 18.23 -14.22 -18.09
CA ARG A 217 16.77 -14.43 -18.11
C ARG A 217 16.27 -14.82 -19.50
N ARG A 218 16.81 -14.25 -20.56
CA ARG A 218 16.39 -14.54 -21.93
C ARG A 218 16.65 -16.01 -22.29
N GLY A 219 17.86 -16.51 -22.06
CA GLY A 219 18.16 -17.92 -22.30
C GLY A 219 17.31 -18.89 -21.49
N TYR A 220 16.95 -18.50 -20.26
CA TYR A 220 16.02 -19.27 -19.45
C TYR A 220 14.60 -19.26 -20.03
N VAL A 221 14.09 -18.11 -20.45
CA VAL A 221 12.73 -17.98 -21.03
C VAL A 221 12.60 -18.79 -22.30
N GLU A 222 13.61 -18.79 -23.18
CA GLU A 222 13.66 -19.62 -24.39
C GLU A 222 13.59 -21.12 -24.03
N LYS A 223 14.37 -21.55 -23.04
CA LYS A 223 14.35 -22.94 -22.57
C LYS A 223 13.00 -23.29 -21.95
N LEU A 224 12.44 -22.42 -21.09
CA LEU A 224 11.13 -22.62 -20.49
C LEU A 224 10.01 -22.75 -21.55
N LYS A 225 10.04 -21.87 -22.56
CA LYS A 225 9.08 -21.95 -23.68
C LYS A 225 9.17 -23.29 -24.40
N ASN A 226 10.37 -23.75 -24.70
CA ASN A 226 10.56 -25.06 -25.37
C ASN A 226 10.05 -26.23 -24.52
N GLU A 227 10.20 -26.20 -23.21
CA GLU A 227 9.66 -27.25 -22.33
C GLU A 227 8.12 -27.16 -22.21
N LEU A 228 7.56 -25.93 -22.14
CA LEU A 228 6.12 -25.72 -22.12
C LEU A 228 5.42 -26.18 -23.38
N GLU A 229 6.02 -25.97 -24.58
CA GLU A 229 5.47 -26.46 -25.84
C GLU A 229 5.32 -27.99 -25.87
N LYS A 230 6.25 -28.74 -25.23
CA LYS A 230 6.17 -30.21 -25.13
C LYS A 230 4.97 -30.70 -24.31
N VAL A 231 4.42 -29.87 -23.44
CA VAL A 231 3.33 -30.20 -22.51
C VAL A 231 2.07 -29.36 -22.75
N LYS A 232 2.03 -28.59 -23.84
CA LYS A 232 1.00 -27.60 -24.16
C LYS A 232 -0.42 -28.17 -24.06
N ASP A 233 -0.63 -29.36 -24.62
CA ASP A 233 -1.95 -30.02 -24.63
C ASP A 233 -2.47 -30.40 -23.24
N LYS A 234 -1.58 -30.42 -22.24
CA LYS A 234 -1.94 -30.74 -20.85
C LYS A 234 -2.22 -29.48 -20.02
N LEU A 235 -2.05 -28.29 -20.60
CA LEU A 235 -2.22 -27.01 -19.95
C LEU A 235 -3.60 -26.42 -20.27
N GLY A 236 -4.16 -25.66 -19.36
CA GLY A 236 -5.39 -24.90 -19.55
C GLY A 236 -5.23 -23.80 -20.60
N ALA A 237 -6.32 -23.37 -21.21
CA ALA A 237 -6.33 -22.42 -22.33
C ALA A 237 -5.59 -21.10 -22.03
N ASP A 238 -5.66 -20.62 -20.78
CA ASP A 238 -4.95 -19.40 -20.35
C ASP A 238 -3.43 -19.60 -20.30
N SER A 239 -2.97 -20.74 -19.77
CA SER A 239 -1.55 -21.10 -19.75
C SER A 239 -1.02 -21.35 -21.17
N GLN A 240 -1.79 -22.00 -22.04
CA GLN A 240 -1.42 -22.17 -23.44
C GLN A 240 -1.17 -20.84 -24.17
N ARG A 241 -2.08 -19.87 -23.99
CA ARG A 241 -1.91 -18.52 -24.54
C ARG A 241 -0.66 -17.83 -24.01
N ARG A 242 -0.37 -18.00 -22.71
CA ARG A 242 0.79 -17.40 -22.05
C ARG A 242 2.13 -17.95 -22.50
N ILE A 243 2.18 -19.16 -23.07
CA ILE A 243 3.42 -19.71 -23.64
C ILE A 243 3.99 -18.77 -24.70
N GLU A 244 3.15 -18.18 -25.54
CA GLU A 244 3.56 -17.27 -26.59
C GLU A 244 3.82 -15.85 -26.10
N THR A 245 2.99 -15.33 -25.20
CA THR A 245 3.02 -13.93 -24.79
C THR A 245 3.97 -13.67 -23.61
N ASN A 246 3.91 -14.52 -22.57
CA ASN A 246 4.76 -14.41 -21.39
C ASN A 246 4.90 -15.76 -20.66
N PRO A 247 5.83 -16.64 -21.08
CA PRO A 247 5.99 -17.99 -20.53
C PRO A 247 6.20 -18.03 -19.02
N LEU A 248 6.83 -17.01 -18.43
CA LEU A 248 7.04 -16.92 -16.98
C LEU A 248 5.72 -16.90 -16.19
N ARG A 249 4.66 -16.40 -16.78
CA ARG A 249 3.32 -16.34 -16.16
C ARG A 249 2.65 -17.70 -16.02
N VAL A 250 3.10 -18.71 -16.77
CA VAL A 250 2.61 -20.07 -16.60
C VAL A 250 3.04 -20.63 -15.24
N LEU A 251 4.21 -20.25 -14.74
CA LEU A 251 4.72 -20.65 -13.42
C LEU A 251 3.85 -20.18 -12.26
N ASP A 252 3.05 -19.12 -12.45
CA ASP A 252 2.13 -18.57 -11.46
C ASP A 252 0.71 -19.12 -11.55
N SER A 253 0.47 -20.12 -12.39
CA SER A 253 -0.84 -20.77 -12.50
C SER A 253 -1.28 -21.37 -11.16
N LYS A 254 -2.55 -21.16 -10.83
CA LYS A 254 -3.20 -21.71 -9.62
C LYS A 254 -4.04 -22.96 -9.92
N LEU A 255 -4.08 -23.41 -11.16
CA LEU A 255 -4.81 -24.61 -11.54
C LEU A 255 -4.13 -25.85 -10.95
N GLU A 256 -4.89 -26.64 -10.20
CA GLU A 256 -4.38 -27.83 -9.51
C GLU A 256 -3.81 -28.86 -10.52
N SER A 257 -4.47 -29.01 -11.66
CA SER A 257 -4.04 -29.89 -12.76
C SER A 257 -2.69 -29.52 -13.38
N GLU A 258 -2.23 -28.29 -13.21
CA GLU A 258 -0.96 -27.80 -13.77
C GLU A 258 0.19 -27.87 -12.77
N GLN A 259 -0.08 -28.06 -11.48
CA GLN A 259 0.95 -27.95 -10.42
C GLN A 259 2.06 -28.98 -10.57
N GLU A 260 1.75 -30.20 -10.94
CA GLU A 260 2.73 -31.27 -11.17
C GLU A 260 3.59 -30.97 -12.40
N ILE A 261 2.98 -30.50 -13.49
CA ILE A 261 3.66 -30.08 -14.70
C ILE A 261 4.66 -28.95 -14.40
N ILE A 262 4.15 -27.90 -13.73
CA ILE A 262 4.97 -26.74 -13.35
C ILE A 262 6.13 -27.14 -12.43
N ALA A 263 5.92 -28.15 -11.55
CA ALA A 263 6.98 -28.64 -10.68
C ALA A 263 8.17 -29.25 -11.44
N GLY A 264 7.90 -29.86 -12.62
CA GLY A 264 8.90 -30.47 -13.49
C GLY A 264 9.63 -29.50 -14.44
N LEU A 265 9.17 -28.24 -14.54
CA LEU A 265 9.77 -27.27 -15.46
C LEU A 265 11.14 -26.78 -14.97
N PRO A 266 12.02 -26.32 -15.90
CA PRO A 266 13.29 -25.69 -15.57
C PRO A 266 13.10 -24.52 -14.59
N ARG A 267 14.07 -24.30 -13.72
CA ARG A 267 14.03 -23.22 -12.72
C ARG A 267 15.05 -22.16 -13.08
N ILE A 268 14.65 -20.88 -12.94
CA ILE A 268 15.54 -19.75 -13.27
C ILE A 268 16.82 -19.77 -12.44
N GLY A 269 16.77 -20.23 -11.20
CA GLY A 269 17.93 -20.33 -10.31
C GLY A 269 19.08 -21.17 -10.87
N ASP A 270 18.77 -22.14 -11.74
CA ASP A 270 19.76 -23.02 -12.38
C ASP A 270 20.38 -22.39 -13.66
N HIS A 271 19.89 -21.22 -14.06
CA HIS A 271 20.28 -20.50 -15.27
C HIS A 271 20.81 -19.09 -15.01
N LEU A 272 21.04 -18.72 -13.74
CA LEU A 272 21.60 -17.42 -13.38
C LEU A 272 23.05 -17.30 -13.89
N CYS A 273 23.40 -16.14 -14.45
CA CYS A 273 24.80 -15.82 -14.69
C CYS A 273 25.55 -15.65 -13.36
N ALA A 274 26.88 -15.69 -13.39
CA ALA A 274 27.75 -15.61 -12.21
C ALA A 274 27.42 -14.36 -11.34
N ASP A 275 27.16 -13.21 -11.96
CA ASP A 275 26.82 -11.97 -11.23
C ASP A 275 25.46 -12.05 -10.52
N CYS A 276 24.42 -12.60 -11.20
CA CYS A 276 23.10 -12.78 -10.57
C CYS A 276 23.14 -13.83 -9.47
N ALA A 277 23.89 -14.90 -9.65
CA ALA A 277 24.08 -15.92 -8.61
C ALA A 277 24.83 -15.35 -7.40
N LYS A 278 25.90 -14.57 -7.62
CA LYS A 278 26.66 -13.89 -6.57
C LYS A 278 25.78 -12.88 -5.83
N HIS A 279 25.00 -12.08 -6.55
CA HIS A 279 24.08 -11.12 -5.97
C HIS A 279 23.05 -11.83 -5.09
N TYR A 280 22.42 -12.90 -5.57
CA TYR A 280 21.41 -13.63 -4.83
C TYR A 280 21.97 -14.32 -3.57
N ALA A 281 23.17 -14.89 -3.66
CA ALA A 281 23.88 -15.45 -2.52
C ALA A 281 24.16 -14.36 -1.46
N GLU A 282 24.56 -13.16 -1.90
CA GLU A 282 24.82 -12.04 -0.99
C GLU A 282 23.53 -11.51 -0.35
N VAL A 283 22.41 -11.44 -1.07
CA VAL A 283 21.10 -11.08 -0.48
C VAL A 283 20.75 -12.04 0.66
N LYS A 284 20.90 -13.34 0.46
CA LYS A 284 20.64 -14.35 1.50
C LYS A 284 21.52 -14.14 2.71
N ARG A 285 22.84 -13.98 2.50
CA ARG A 285 23.79 -13.69 3.58
C ARG A 285 23.42 -12.42 4.35
N GLN A 286 23.00 -11.36 3.66
CA GLN A 286 22.58 -10.11 4.28
C GLN A 286 21.30 -10.25 5.10
N LEU A 287 20.32 -11.05 4.66
CA LEU A 287 19.12 -11.36 5.41
C LEU A 287 19.43 -12.18 6.69
N GLU A 288 20.33 -13.16 6.57
CA GLU A 288 20.80 -13.95 7.72
C GLU A 288 21.47 -13.08 8.79
N LEU A 289 22.37 -12.16 8.38
CA LEU A 289 23.01 -11.20 9.28
C LEU A 289 22.02 -10.28 10.00
N ARG A 290 20.89 -9.96 9.36
CA ARG A 290 19.81 -9.16 9.92
C ARG A 290 18.80 -9.97 10.75
N GLY A 291 18.98 -11.29 10.83
CA GLY A 291 18.03 -12.17 11.52
C GLY A 291 16.66 -12.27 10.84
N VAL A 292 16.58 -11.98 9.54
CA VAL A 292 15.33 -12.05 8.76
C VAL A 292 15.17 -13.47 8.22
N ALA A 293 14.17 -14.19 8.73
CA ALA A 293 13.83 -15.52 8.24
C ALA A 293 13.15 -15.45 6.86
N TYR A 294 13.56 -16.32 5.95
CA TYR A 294 13.01 -16.40 4.60
C TYR A 294 12.88 -17.85 4.12
N ARG A 295 12.08 -18.03 3.07
CA ARG A 295 12.01 -19.28 2.30
C ARG A 295 12.40 -18.99 0.85
N GLU A 296 13.24 -19.82 0.25
CA GLU A 296 13.50 -19.75 -1.17
C GLU A 296 12.33 -20.35 -1.95
N ASN A 297 11.64 -19.52 -2.74
CA ASN A 297 10.56 -19.97 -3.61
C ASN A 297 10.98 -19.82 -5.07
N ARG A 298 11.54 -20.88 -5.62
CA ARG A 298 12.09 -20.91 -6.99
C ARG A 298 11.04 -20.74 -8.10
N ARG A 299 9.74 -20.74 -7.76
CA ARG A 299 8.64 -20.47 -8.69
C ARG A 299 8.16 -19.03 -8.62
N LEU A 300 8.63 -18.26 -7.64
CA LEU A 300 8.18 -16.89 -7.46
C LEU A 300 8.58 -16.03 -8.66
N VAL A 301 7.60 -15.56 -9.38
CA VAL A 301 7.70 -14.55 -10.44
C VAL A 301 6.78 -13.39 -10.10
N ARG A 302 6.97 -12.24 -10.74
CA ARG A 302 6.17 -11.05 -10.49
C ARG A 302 5.30 -10.67 -11.68
N GLY A 303 4.23 -9.95 -11.39
CA GLY A 303 3.22 -9.55 -12.35
C GLY A 303 3.59 -8.38 -13.26
N LEU A 304 4.74 -7.76 -13.07
CA LEU A 304 5.19 -6.57 -13.78
C LEU A 304 6.52 -6.90 -14.46
N ASP A 305 6.69 -6.45 -15.70
CA ASP A 305 7.79 -6.88 -16.55
C ASP A 305 9.13 -6.21 -16.21
N TYR A 306 9.11 -5.11 -15.47
CA TYR A 306 10.32 -4.36 -15.07
C TYR A 306 11.19 -5.07 -14.04
N TYR A 307 10.69 -6.08 -13.31
CA TYR A 307 11.48 -6.75 -12.28
C TYR A 307 12.67 -7.52 -12.83
N MET A 308 13.77 -7.49 -12.08
CA MET A 308 14.98 -8.24 -12.33
C MET A 308 15.66 -8.65 -11.02
N ARG A 309 16.58 -9.62 -11.06
CA ARG A 309 17.34 -10.12 -9.91
C ARG A 309 16.43 -10.46 -8.74
N THR A 310 16.57 -9.77 -7.60
CA THR A 310 15.79 -10.03 -6.38
C THR A 310 14.32 -9.79 -6.61
N THR A 311 13.50 -10.80 -6.30
CA THR A 311 12.05 -10.68 -6.13
C THR A 311 11.65 -11.29 -4.81
N PHE A 312 10.65 -10.72 -4.16
CA PHE A 312 10.10 -11.24 -2.92
C PHE A 312 8.60 -11.06 -2.84
N GLU A 313 7.99 -11.94 -2.07
CA GLU A 313 6.57 -11.88 -1.74
C GLU A 313 6.39 -12.22 -0.26
N ILE A 314 5.51 -11.50 0.41
CA ILE A 314 5.18 -11.76 1.80
C ILE A 314 3.72 -12.14 1.86
N THR A 315 3.46 -13.31 2.44
CA THR A 315 2.11 -13.83 2.65
C THR A 315 1.74 -13.75 4.12
N ALA A 316 0.44 -13.63 4.40
CA ALA A 316 -0.11 -13.66 5.76
C ALA A 316 -1.27 -14.67 5.84
N ARG A 317 -1.59 -15.12 7.06
CA ARG A 317 -2.72 -16.02 7.32
C ARG A 317 -4.06 -15.27 7.20
N GLY A 318 -5.15 -16.03 7.04
CA GLY A 318 -6.53 -15.48 7.05
C GLY A 318 -7.06 -15.00 5.69
N LEU A 319 -6.27 -15.02 4.62
CA LEU A 319 -6.66 -14.47 3.30
C LEU A 319 -7.01 -15.55 2.23
N GLY A 320 -7.09 -16.83 2.62
CA GLY A 320 -7.37 -17.92 1.68
C GLY A 320 -6.26 -18.11 0.64
N SER A 321 -6.64 -18.42 -0.61
CA SER A 321 -5.69 -18.67 -1.71
C SER A 321 -4.96 -17.41 -2.20
N GLN A 322 -5.38 -16.22 -1.79
CA GLN A 322 -4.79 -14.93 -2.17
C GLN A 322 -4.14 -14.24 -0.97
N ASN A 323 -3.25 -14.95 -0.33
CA ASN A 323 -2.63 -14.59 0.95
C ASN A 323 -1.44 -13.62 0.85
N ALA A 324 -1.03 -13.20 -0.35
CA ALA A 324 0.03 -12.20 -0.52
C ALA A 324 -0.41 -10.83 -0.02
N VAL A 325 0.28 -10.29 0.97
CA VAL A 325 0.06 -8.95 1.54
C VAL A 325 1.06 -7.92 1.04
N CYS A 326 2.24 -8.36 0.61
CA CYS A 326 3.29 -7.50 0.07
C CYS A 326 4.02 -8.21 -1.07
N GLY A 327 4.47 -7.44 -2.03
CA GLY A 327 5.35 -7.92 -3.07
C GLY A 327 6.26 -6.84 -3.59
N GLY A 328 7.50 -7.23 -3.88
CA GLY A 328 8.53 -6.30 -4.32
C GLY A 328 9.67 -6.96 -5.05
N GLY A 329 10.68 -6.18 -5.34
CA GLY A 329 11.91 -6.64 -5.99
C GLY A 329 12.68 -5.51 -6.66
N ARG A 330 13.81 -5.88 -7.28
CA ARG A 330 14.70 -4.97 -7.99
C ARG A 330 14.23 -4.73 -9.43
N TYR A 331 14.41 -3.49 -9.89
CA TYR A 331 13.96 -3.04 -11.23
C TYR A 331 14.94 -2.03 -11.85
N ASP A 332 16.24 -2.35 -11.84
CA ASP A 332 17.26 -1.53 -12.49
C ASP A 332 16.90 -1.29 -13.97
N GLY A 333 17.10 -0.07 -14.45
CA GLY A 333 16.80 0.31 -15.85
C GLY A 333 15.38 0.85 -16.09
N LEU A 334 14.49 0.82 -15.09
CA LEU A 334 13.13 1.39 -15.25
C LEU A 334 13.17 2.91 -15.46
N VAL A 335 14.05 3.62 -14.75
CA VAL A 335 14.20 5.08 -14.89
C VAL A 335 14.69 5.43 -16.29
N GLU A 336 15.66 4.67 -16.85
CA GLU A 336 16.12 4.83 -18.23
C GLU A 336 15.03 4.55 -19.25
N LEU A 337 14.23 3.48 -19.04
CA LEU A 337 13.09 3.16 -19.90
C LEU A 337 12.09 4.31 -19.97
N LEU A 338 11.97 5.08 -18.91
CA LEU A 338 11.14 6.28 -18.81
C LEU A 338 11.82 7.57 -19.28
N GLY A 339 13.05 7.49 -19.77
CA GLY A 339 13.78 8.62 -20.34
C GLY A 339 14.73 9.34 -19.38
N GLY A 340 14.97 8.76 -18.18
CA GLY A 340 15.92 9.28 -17.19
C GLY A 340 17.34 8.75 -17.36
N ALA A 341 18.23 9.16 -16.45
CA ALA A 341 19.60 8.67 -16.39
C ALA A 341 19.65 7.22 -15.86
N PRO A 342 20.75 6.47 -16.15
CA PRO A 342 20.96 5.13 -15.59
C PRO A 342 20.81 5.11 -14.07
N THR A 343 19.87 4.29 -13.60
CA THR A 343 19.47 4.29 -12.18
C THR A 343 19.14 2.88 -11.72
N LYS A 344 19.67 2.49 -10.57
CA LYS A 344 19.26 1.27 -9.88
C LYS A 344 18.00 1.51 -9.08
N GLY A 345 17.13 0.51 -9.02
CA GLY A 345 15.88 0.60 -8.28
C GLY A 345 15.50 -0.69 -7.57
N ILE A 346 14.99 -0.55 -6.36
CA ILE A 346 14.30 -1.62 -5.64
C ILE A 346 13.16 -1.02 -4.83
N GLY A 347 12.04 -1.72 -4.79
CA GLY A 347 10.90 -1.30 -4.00
C GLY A 347 9.89 -2.41 -3.76
N PHE A 348 8.82 -2.04 -3.10
CA PHE A 348 7.71 -2.93 -2.79
C PHE A 348 6.39 -2.17 -2.69
N ALA A 349 5.31 -2.94 -2.78
CA ALA A 349 3.96 -2.46 -2.47
C ALA A 349 3.25 -3.45 -1.54
N ILE A 350 2.67 -2.93 -0.48
CA ILE A 350 1.81 -3.62 0.48
C ILE A 350 0.36 -3.33 0.11
N GLY A 351 -0.46 -4.35 -0.02
CA GLY A 351 -1.90 -4.20 -0.14
C GLY A 351 -2.51 -3.90 1.23
N GLU A 352 -2.80 -2.63 1.51
CA GLU A 352 -3.26 -2.18 2.82
C GLU A 352 -4.58 -2.83 3.21
N ASP A 353 -5.56 -2.92 2.30
CA ASP A 353 -6.82 -3.64 2.52
C ASP A 353 -6.59 -5.08 3.01
N ARG A 354 -5.56 -5.77 2.50
CA ARG A 354 -5.25 -7.14 2.91
C ARG A 354 -4.60 -7.22 4.27
N VAL A 355 -3.76 -6.26 4.62
CA VAL A 355 -3.18 -6.14 5.97
C VAL A 355 -4.29 -5.92 6.99
N ILE A 356 -5.21 -4.99 6.69
CA ILE A 356 -6.39 -4.73 7.54
C ILE A 356 -7.22 -6.01 7.74
N LEU A 357 -7.53 -6.73 6.67
CA LEU A 357 -8.27 -8.00 6.76
C LEU A 357 -7.53 -9.03 7.61
N SER A 358 -6.21 -9.19 7.42
CA SER A 358 -5.42 -10.14 8.23
C SER A 358 -5.41 -9.78 9.71
N LEU A 359 -5.32 -8.49 10.05
CA LEU A 359 -5.38 -8.02 11.44
C LEU A 359 -6.77 -8.25 12.05
N GLN A 360 -7.84 -8.02 11.30
CA GLN A 360 -9.21 -8.29 11.74
C GLN A 360 -9.44 -9.79 12.00
N GLU A 361 -9.02 -10.66 11.08
CA GLU A 361 -9.11 -12.12 11.24
C GLU A 361 -8.29 -12.64 12.43
N ALA A 362 -7.18 -11.98 12.75
CA ALA A 362 -6.36 -12.29 13.92
C ALA A 362 -6.91 -11.72 15.23
N GLY A 363 -8.12 -11.11 15.22
CA GLY A 363 -8.71 -10.48 16.42
C GLY A 363 -7.98 -9.20 16.86
N LYS A 364 -7.10 -8.65 16.02
CA LYS A 364 -6.33 -7.41 16.28
C LYS A 364 -6.97 -6.18 15.63
N GLY A 365 -8.25 -6.28 15.29
CA GLY A 365 -9.07 -5.16 14.86
C GLY A 365 -9.07 -4.06 15.94
N SER A 366 -9.21 -2.80 15.54
CA SER A 366 -9.37 -1.71 16.49
C SER A 366 -10.70 -1.92 17.23
N ALA A 367 -10.67 -2.03 18.55
CA ALA A 367 -11.87 -1.75 19.31
C ALA A 367 -12.27 -0.30 18.99
N ALA A 368 -13.55 -0.07 18.76
CA ALA A 368 -14.03 1.30 18.60
C ALA A 368 -13.46 2.15 19.74
N GLN A 369 -12.60 3.10 19.40
CA GLN A 369 -12.15 4.03 20.43
C GLN A 369 -13.34 4.90 20.81
N GLY A 370 -14.01 4.58 21.91
CA GLY A 370 -15.06 5.39 22.47
C GLY A 370 -14.61 6.81 22.78
N ARG A 371 -15.50 7.65 23.22
CA ARG A 371 -15.12 8.96 23.79
C ARG A 371 -14.36 8.73 25.09
N ASP A 372 -13.37 9.55 25.39
CA ASP A 372 -12.73 9.47 26.71
C ASP A 372 -13.67 10.03 27.77
N VAL A 373 -14.30 11.16 27.47
CA VAL A 373 -15.21 11.84 28.40
C VAL A 373 -16.50 12.27 27.69
N TYR A 374 -17.62 11.97 28.30
CA TYR A 374 -18.94 12.54 27.97
C TYR A 374 -19.30 13.53 29.05
N ILE A 375 -19.62 14.78 28.72
CA ILE A 375 -20.05 15.77 29.67
C ILE A 375 -21.60 15.78 29.76
N ALA A 376 -22.14 15.25 30.85
CA ALA A 376 -23.55 15.30 31.19
C ALA A 376 -23.81 16.58 31.97
N TRP A 377 -24.44 17.58 31.37
CA TRP A 377 -24.73 18.85 32.00
C TRP A 377 -26.23 19.17 32.00
N MET A 378 -26.71 19.87 33.03
CA MET A 378 -28.09 20.28 33.18
C MET A 378 -28.17 21.55 34.02
N GLY A 379 -28.96 22.51 33.53
CA GLY A 379 -29.14 23.84 34.14
C GLY A 379 -28.44 24.94 33.38
N GLU A 380 -29.10 26.09 33.21
CA GLU A 380 -28.61 27.20 32.41
C GLU A 380 -27.22 27.72 32.88
N LYS A 381 -27.00 27.74 34.20
CA LYS A 381 -25.76 28.21 34.81
C LYS A 381 -24.58 27.25 34.62
N THR A 382 -24.83 25.99 34.23
CA THR A 382 -23.79 24.95 34.08
C THR A 382 -23.11 24.97 32.71
N LEU A 383 -23.78 25.50 31.68
CA LEU A 383 -23.31 25.47 30.29
C LEU A 383 -21.90 26.08 30.13
N ALA A 384 -21.69 27.26 30.75
CA ALA A 384 -20.37 27.92 30.65
C ALA A 384 -19.23 27.08 31.25
N THR A 385 -19.50 26.42 32.38
CA THR A 385 -18.57 25.50 33.05
C THR A 385 -18.33 24.24 32.22
N ALA A 386 -19.39 23.66 31.64
CA ALA A 386 -19.30 22.50 30.76
C ALA A 386 -18.47 22.80 29.50
N ILE A 387 -18.61 24.00 28.91
CA ILE A 387 -17.83 24.44 27.76
C ILE A 387 -16.34 24.59 28.14
N ARG A 388 -16.03 25.22 29.31
CA ARG A 388 -14.64 25.34 29.77
C ARG A 388 -14.02 23.96 30.01
N ALA A 389 -14.70 23.09 30.74
CA ALA A 389 -14.25 21.72 30.99
C ALA A 389 -13.98 20.95 29.68
N ALA A 390 -14.89 21.05 28.70
CA ALA A 390 -14.69 20.42 27.40
C ALA A 390 -13.45 20.97 26.68
N ARG A 391 -13.22 22.29 26.70
CA ARG A 391 -12.06 22.92 26.10
C ARG A 391 -10.77 22.44 26.76
N ASP A 392 -10.72 22.49 28.06
CA ASP A 392 -9.49 22.19 28.82
C ASP A 392 -9.14 20.69 28.72
N LEU A 393 -10.12 19.81 28.74
CA LEU A 393 -9.93 18.38 28.48
C LEU A 393 -9.44 18.11 27.06
N ARG A 394 -10.02 18.79 26.04
CA ARG A 394 -9.56 18.64 24.63
C ARG A 394 -8.14 19.13 24.46
N GLN A 395 -7.76 20.26 25.10
CA GLN A 395 -6.37 20.74 25.11
C GLN A 395 -5.41 19.75 25.80
N ALA A 396 -5.89 19.01 26.79
CA ALA A 396 -5.14 17.95 27.46
C ALA A 396 -5.09 16.62 26.66
N GLY A 397 -5.67 16.57 25.45
CA GLY A 397 -5.63 15.44 24.54
C GLY A 397 -6.78 14.43 24.67
N PHE A 398 -7.80 14.72 25.50
CA PHE A 398 -8.97 13.85 25.63
C PHE A 398 -9.99 14.06 24.49
N ARG A 399 -10.64 12.98 24.06
CA ARG A 399 -11.79 13.02 23.15
C ARG A 399 -13.06 13.25 23.95
N VAL A 400 -13.59 14.46 23.86
CA VAL A 400 -14.71 14.91 24.68
C VAL A 400 -15.96 15.13 23.86
N GLU A 401 -17.05 14.49 24.27
CA GLU A 401 -18.39 14.76 23.79
C GLU A 401 -19.08 15.74 24.73
N LEU A 402 -19.52 16.88 24.20
CA LEU A 402 -20.34 17.86 24.90
C LEU A 402 -21.64 18.02 24.14
N PRO A 403 -22.79 17.53 24.65
CA PRO A 403 -24.06 17.74 24.02
C PRO A 403 -24.39 19.22 23.85
N PRO A 404 -24.94 19.65 22.69
CA PRO A 404 -25.25 21.06 22.42
C PRO A 404 -26.44 21.58 23.23
N VAL A 405 -27.25 20.68 23.79
CA VAL A 405 -28.41 21.00 24.64
C VAL A 405 -28.35 20.16 25.90
N GLU A 406 -28.88 20.72 26.98
CA GLU A 406 -28.99 20.01 28.25
C GLU A 406 -29.86 18.75 28.15
N GLN A 407 -29.52 17.76 28.95
CA GLN A 407 -30.27 16.51 29.03
C GLN A 407 -30.39 16.03 30.47
N LYS A 408 -31.53 15.39 30.80
CA LYS A 408 -31.63 14.69 32.08
C LYS A 408 -30.51 13.68 32.25
N PHE A 409 -29.86 13.64 33.39
CA PHE A 409 -28.64 12.82 33.63
C PHE A 409 -28.82 11.36 33.25
N GLY A 410 -29.97 10.74 33.54
CA GLY A 410 -30.19 9.35 33.13
C GLY A 410 -30.16 9.13 31.62
N LYS A 411 -30.68 10.07 30.82
CA LYS A 411 -30.60 10.03 29.36
C LYS A 411 -29.16 10.30 28.85
N ALA A 412 -28.50 11.27 29.44
CA ALA A 412 -27.14 11.65 29.13
C ALA A 412 -26.16 10.47 29.40
N LEU A 413 -26.28 9.79 30.53
CA LEU A 413 -25.48 8.62 30.87
C LEU A 413 -25.74 7.43 29.92
N GLY A 414 -26.99 7.19 29.53
CA GLY A 414 -27.34 6.18 28.56
C GLY A 414 -26.78 6.49 27.15
N GLN A 415 -26.60 7.76 26.81
CA GLN A 415 -25.98 8.19 25.57
C GLN A 415 -24.43 8.06 25.65
N ALA A 416 -23.84 8.41 26.79
CA ALA A 416 -22.41 8.21 27.05
C ALA A 416 -22.00 6.75 26.90
N ASP A 417 -22.79 5.83 27.43
CA ASP A 417 -22.59 4.39 27.32
C ASP A 417 -22.65 3.92 25.83
N LYS A 418 -23.70 4.35 25.10
CA LYS A 418 -23.83 4.06 23.67
C LYS A 418 -22.66 4.57 22.81
N LEU A 419 -22.05 5.69 23.22
CA LEU A 419 -20.88 6.27 22.56
C LEU A 419 -19.57 5.64 23.02
N GLY A 420 -19.61 4.66 23.93
CA GLY A 420 -18.45 3.97 24.47
C GLY A 420 -17.54 4.92 25.27
N ALA A 421 -18.09 5.92 25.95
CA ALA A 421 -17.29 6.83 26.76
C ALA A 421 -16.70 6.10 27.97
N ARG A 422 -15.43 6.41 28.31
CA ARG A 422 -14.78 5.85 29.51
C ARG A 422 -15.33 6.49 30.77
N TYR A 423 -15.51 7.79 30.73
CA TYR A 423 -15.97 8.60 31.86
C TYR A 423 -17.19 9.46 31.47
N ALA A 424 -18.07 9.66 32.40
CA ALA A 424 -19.09 10.70 32.34
C ALA A 424 -18.77 11.75 33.39
N LEU A 425 -18.54 12.98 32.96
CA LEU A 425 -18.44 14.15 33.84
C LEU A 425 -19.86 14.70 34.04
N ILE A 426 -20.33 14.69 35.26
CA ILE A 426 -21.66 15.14 35.62
C ILE A 426 -21.57 16.55 36.20
N LEU A 427 -22.29 17.49 35.60
CA LEU A 427 -22.31 18.90 35.98
C LEU A 427 -23.75 19.35 36.11
N GLY A 428 -24.22 19.45 37.36
CA GLY A 428 -25.43 20.12 37.75
C GLY A 428 -25.15 21.48 38.40
N GLU A 429 -26.18 22.21 38.78
CA GLU A 429 -25.98 23.49 39.45
C GLU A 429 -25.27 23.33 40.81
N ASP A 430 -25.47 22.24 41.52
CA ASP A 430 -24.81 21.94 42.79
C ASP A 430 -23.33 21.68 42.63
N GLU A 431 -22.92 20.88 41.58
CA GLU A 431 -21.54 20.62 41.26
C GLU A 431 -20.78 21.92 40.86
N VAL A 432 -21.46 22.79 40.12
CA VAL A 432 -20.86 24.08 39.73
C VAL A 432 -20.76 25.02 40.95
N ALA A 433 -21.74 25.04 41.82
CA ALA A 433 -21.74 25.89 43.00
C ALA A 433 -20.70 25.45 44.05
N SER A 434 -20.50 24.15 44.22
CA SER A 434 -19.50 23.59 45.14
C SER A 434 -18.08 23.60 44.60
N GLY A 435 -17.89 23.69 43.27
CA GLY A 435 -16.61 23.50 42.60
C GLY A 435 -16.08 22.05 42.64
N GLU A 436 -16.94 21.10 43.08
CA GLU A 436 -16.62 19.67 43.12
C GLU A 436 -17.51 18.94 42.11
N TRP A 437 -16.91 18.43 41.05
CA TRP A 437 -17.57 17.78 39.94
C TRP A 437 -17.59 16.26 40.10
N THR A 438 -18.67 15.64 39.70
CA THR A 438 -18.82 14.20 39.79
C THR A 438 -18.31 13.53 38.48
N VAL A 439 -17.33 12.66 38.61
CA VAL A 439 -16.85 11.81 37.53
C VAL A 439 -17.30 10.38 37.75
N LYS A 440 -18.00 9.81 36.76
CA LYS A 440 -18.45 8.43 36.79
C LYS A 440 -17.62 7.63 35.77
N THR A 441 -16.99 6.53 36.22
CA THR A 441 -16.39 5.53 35.36
C THR A 441 -17.51 4.64 34.83
N LEU A 442 -17.67 4.57 33.50
CA LEU A 442 -18.79 3.82 32.91
C LEU A 442 -18.58 2.30 32.90
N ALA A 443 -17.34 1.84 32.92
CA ALA A 443 -17.04 0.42 32.89
C ALA A 443 -17.49 -0.35 34.15
N ASP A 444 -17.40 0.28 35.33
CA ASP A 444 -17.71 -0.34 36.61
C ASP A 444 -18.78 0.44 37.44
N GLY A 445 -19.19 1.60 36.94
CA GLY A 445 -20.17 2.46 37.58
C GLY A 445 -19.65 3.22 38.78
N THR A 446 -18.36 3.17 39.11
CA THR A 446 -17.78 3.90 40.24
C THR A 446 -17.85 5.41 40.01
N GLN A 447 -18.04 6.17 41.09
CA GLN A 447 -18.12 7.61 41.06
C GLN A 447 -17.11 8.24 42.02
N GLY A 448 -16.51 9.32 41.59
CA GLY A 448 -15.59 10.11 42.39
C GLY A 448 -15.89 11.59 42.22
N LYS A 449 -15.60 12.38 43.28
CA LYS A 449 -15.66 13.84 43.22
C LYS A 449 -14.25 14.40 42.95
N VAL A 450 -14.20 15.40 42.11
CA VAL A 450 -12.92 16.03 41.71
C VAL A 450 -13.14 17.54 41.55
N ARG A 451 -12.18 18.34 41.96
CA ARG A 451 -12.15 19.77 41.67
C ARG A 451 -11.74 20.03 40.23
N GLU A 452 -12.20 21.15 39.65
CA GLU A 452 -11.90 21.57 38.28
C GLU A 452 -10.38 21.45 37.97
N GLU A 453 -9.53 21.97 38.85
CA GLU A 453 -8.07 21.98 38.72
C GLU A 453 -7.42 20.58 38.68
N GLY A 454 -8.06 19.62 39.36
CA GLY A 454 -7.59 18.22 39.45
C GLY A 454 -8.14 17.29 38.37
N LEU A 455 -9.08 17.74 37.54
CA LEU A 455 -9.83 16.87 36.60
C LEU A 455 -8.93 16.14 35.62
N VAL A 456 -8.02 16.87 34.96
CA VAL A 456 -7.07 16.30 33.97
C VAL A 456 -6.19 15.23 34.62
N ALA A 457 -5.67 15.50 35.82
CA ALA A 457 -4.83 14.54 36.55
C ALA A 457 -5.61 13.30 37.00
N TYR A 458 -6.88 13.48 37.38
CA TYR A 458 -7.77 12.40 37.77
C TYR A 458 -8.05 11.44 36.59
N LEU A 459 -8.32 11.99 35.42
CA LEU A 459 -8.67 11.21 34.21
C LEU A 459 -7.46 10.54 33.53
N LYS A 460 -6.24 10.94 33.86
CA LYS A 460 -4.99 10.32 33.34
C LYS A 460 -4.52 9.12 34.17
N ARG A 461 -5.13 8.85 35.31
CA ARG A 461 -4.89 7.67 36.14
C ARG A 461 -5.56 6.43 35.54
#